data_76dcd58fda4071d8d1fb07b5268c6d67
#
_entry.id   76dcd58fda4071d8d1fb07b5268c6d67
#
_cell.length_a   1.000
_cell.length_b   1.000
_cell.length_c   1.000
_cell.angle_alpha   90.00
_cell.angle_beta   90.00
_cell.angle_gamma   90.00
#
_symmetry.space_group_name_H-M   'P 1'
#
loop_
_entity.id
_entity.type
_entity.pdbx_description
1 polymer ?
#
loop_
_entity_poly.entity_id
_entity_poly.type
_entity_poly.pdbx_seq_one_letter_code
_entity_poly.pdbx_strand_id
1 'polypeptide(L)'
;LITSSAASDVYKRQNKHLPYVGASAFSHKGGMHVSAVQKNPKTYEHINPEEVGNSRNIVVSDQSGQSNIMSRLNLIGINVEKSDPKIKKLLEEVKDREFIGYSYDGADASFELLARRLMGEIPRYISINEYDVSVKKDNAGEIISYAKAQLEVDGNKILCEGKGNGPVNALDNAIRENVNKLAKYSEYLKDLRLVDYKVRILNTGTEAVTRVSIESTDSKGVNWFTIGVSPNIIDASFKALVDSLDYKLFKDKAPGSL
;
A
#
# COMPACT_ATOMS: atom_id res chain seq x y z
N LEU A 1 -4.58 33.39 -19.10
CA LEU A 1 -5.32 33.34 -17.83
C LEU A 1 -5.77 31.91 -17.43
N ILE A 2 -6.04 31.04 -18.39
CA ILE A 2 -6.45 29.65 -18.15
C ILE A 2 -5.27 28.75 -17.69
N THR A 3 -4.05 29.04 -18.15
CA THR A 3 -2.84 28.27 -17.79
C THR A 3 -2.38 28.50 -16.35
N SER A 4 -2.61 29.68 -15.79
CA SER A 4 -2.29 30.02 -14.39
C SER A 4 -3.21 29.27 -13.40
N SER A 5 -4.46 29.10 -13.76
CA SER A 5 -5.46 28.36 -12.95
C SER A 5 -5.13 26.86 -12.89
N ALA A 6 -4.78 26.24 -14.02
CA ALA A 6 -4.43 24.82 -14.07
C ALA A 6 -3.14 24.49 -13.30
N ALA A 7 -2.11 25.33 -13.42
CA ALA A 7 -0.87 25.16 -12.65
C ALA A 7 -1.10 25.33 -11.15
N SER A 8 -1.94 26.28 -10.74
CA SER A 8 -2.36 26.48 -9.34
C SER A 8 -3.13 25.27 -8.80
N ASP A 9 -3.98 24.64 -9.61
CA ASP A 9 -4.76 23.48 -9.22
C ASP A 9 -3.88 22.24 -8.99
N VAL A 10 -2.90 22.01 -9.87
CA VAL A 10 -1.92 20.93 -9.71
C VAL A 10 -1.08 21.12 -8.44
N TYR A 11 -0.64 22.35 -8.15
CA TYR A 11 0.12 22.66 -6.93
C TYR A 11 -0.72 22.51 -5.65
N LYS A 12 -1.99 22.88 -5.70
CA LYS A 12 -2.92 22.77 -4.57
C LYS A 12 -3.24 21.31 -4.24
N ARG A 13 -3.32 20.43 -5.23
CA ARG A 13 -3.56 18.99 -5.02
C ARG A 13 -2.39 18.27 -4.35
N GLN A 14 -1.18 18.84 -4.36
CA GLN A 14 -0.02 18.25 -3.68
C GLN A 14 -0.11 18.32 -2.14
N ASN A 15 -0.80 19.32 -1.59
CA ASN A 15 -1.08 19.38 -0.16
C ASN A 15 -2.40 18.69 0.16
N LYS A 16 -2.31 17.43 0.59
CA LYS A 16 -3.48 16.61 0.92
C LYS A 16 -4.37 17.18 2.05
N HIS A 17 -3.86 18.09 2.85
CA HIS A 17 -4.58 18.75 3.95
C HIS A 17 -5.08 20.15 3.60
N LEU A 18 -4.95 20.60 2.35
CA LEU A 18 -5.47 21.90 1.96
C LEU A 18 -6.99 21.96 2.14
N PRO A 19 -7.55 23.00 2.80
CA PRO A 19 -8.99 23.12 3.00
C PRO A 19 -9.79 22.93 1.71
N TYR A 20 -10.89 22.20 1.78
CA TYR A 20 -11.83 21.86 0.72
C TYR A 20 -11.26 20.95 -0.40
N VAL A 21 -10.09 21.25 -0.93
CA VAL A 21 -9.57 20.59 -2.16
C VAL A 21 -8.53 19.52 -1.91
N GLY A 22 -7.91 19.48 -0.74
CA GLY A 22 -6.95 18.43 -0.38
C GLY A 22 -7.63 17.08 -0.19
N ALA A 23 -6.99 16.00 -0.62
CA ALA A 23 -7.54 14.64 -0.56
C ALA A 23 -7.91 14.19 0.86
N SER A 24 -7.32 14.78 1.89
CA SER A 24 -7.62 14.50 3.30
C SER A 24 -8.46 15.58 3.99
N ALA A 25 -9.00 16.56 3.25
CA ALA A 25 -9.74 17.69 3.84
C ALA A 25 -11.04 17.24 4.53
N PHE A 26 -11.67 16.17 4.03
CA PHE A 26 -12.87 15.56 4.59
C PHE A 26 -12.59 14.15 5.14
N SER A 27 -11.44 13.98 5.77
CA SER A 27 -11.04 12.71 6.37
C SER A 27 -11.41 12.66 7.85
N HIS A 28 -12.14 11.63 8.25
CA HIS A 28 -12.55 11.39 9.63
C HIS A 28 -11.82 10.18 10.21
N LYS A 29 -11.12 10.37 11.33
CA LYS A 29 -10.28 9.35 11.97
C LYS A 29 -10.90 8.79 13.26
N GLY A 30 -11.44 9.65 14.12
CA GLY A 30 -11.97 9.25 15.42
C GLY A 30 -13.27 8.47 15.34
N GLY A 31 -13.39 7.33 16.07
CA GLY A 31 -14.54 6.44 16.00
C GLY A 31 -15.90 7.11 16.30
N MET A 32 -15.96 8.02 17.28
CA MET A 32 -17.19 8.80 17.57
C MET A 32 -17.54 9.77 16.44
N HIS A 33 -16.53 10.44 15.86
CA HIS A 33 -16.72 11.36 14.73
C HIS A 33 -17.25 10.60 13.51
N VAL A 34 -16.66 9.47 13.17
CA VAL A 34 -17.10 8.61 12.06
C VAL A 34 -18.53 8.15 12.27
N SER A 35 -18.88 7.67 13.48
CA SER A 35 -20.25 7.25 13.81
C SER A 35 -21.26 8.40 13.70
N ALA A 36 -20.89 9.61 14.10
CA ALA A 36 -21.77 10.79 14.00
C ALA A 36 -21.95 11.23 12.54
N VAL A 37 -20.88 11.31 11.75
CA VAL A 37 -20.92 11.67 10.32
C VAL A 37 -21.74 10.66 9.52
N GLN A 38 -21.65 9.37 9.83
CA GLN A 38 -22.46 8.35 9.18
C GLN A 38 -23.96 8.50 9.44
N LYS A 39 -24.33 8.95 10.64
CA LYS A 39 -25.75 9.21 11.00
C LYS A 39 -26.23 10.53 10.40
N ASN A 40 -25.42 11.57 10.50
CA ASN A 40 -25.70 12.88 9.96
C ASN A 40 -24.38 13.62 9.65
N PRO A 41 -24.00 13.76 8.37
CA PRO A 41 -22.78 14.46 7.96
C PRO A 41 -22.65 15.87 8.52
N LYS A 42 -23.75 16.61 8.67
CA LYS A 42 -23.76 17.98 9.18
C LYS A 42 -23.26 18.11 10.63
N THR A 43 -23.04 17.01 11.35
CA THR A 43 -22.47 17.06 12.71
C THR A 43 -21.02 17.51 12.71
N TYR A 44 -20.26 17.27 11.66
CA TYR A 44 -18.85 17.61 11.53
C TYR A 44 -18.48 18.27 10.20
N GLU A 45 -19.36 18.20 9.20
CA GLU A 45 -19.15 18.81 7.89
C GLU A 45 -20.12 19.95 7.68
N HIS A 46 -19.59 21.16 7.48
CA HIS A 46 -20.40 22.36 7.23
C HIS A 46 -20.74 22.55 5.75
N ILE A 47 -20.09 21.78 4.86
CA ILE A 47 -20.34 21.70 3.43
C ILE A 47 -20.25 20.25 2.99
N ASN A 48 -21.03 19.85 1.99
CA ASN A 48 -20.91 18.51 1.41
C ASN A 48 -19.63 18.43 0.56
N PRO A 49 -18.75 17.44 0.77
CA PRO A 49 -17.51 17.28 0.00
C PRO A 49 -17.71 17.31 -1.53
N GLU A 50 -18.78 16.73 -2.02
CA GLU A 50 -19.11 16.66 -3.46
C GLU A 50 -19.36 18.05 -4.07
N GLU A 51 -19.83 19.03 -3.30
CA GLU A 51 -20.04 20.39 -3.76
C GLU A 51 -18.73 21.12 -4.10
N VAL A 52 -17.63 20.67 -3.53
CA VAL A 52 -16.28 21.22 -3.78
C VAL A 52 -15.38 20.26 -4.59
N GLY A 53 -15.99 19.23 -5.21
CA GLY A 53 -15.28 18.27 -6.03
C GLY A 53 -14.37 17.32 -5.22
N ASN A 54 -14.68 17.10 -3.95
CA ASN A 54 -13.97 16.21 -3.05
C ASN A 54 -14.87 15.04 -2.60
N SER A 55 -14.35 14.16 -1.78
CA SER A 55 -15.08 13.01 -1.23
C SER A 55 -14.76 12.83 0.25
N ARG A 56 -15.72 12.27 0.99
CA ARG A 56 -15.52 11.87 2.38
C ARG A 56 -14.62 10.66 2.46
N ASN A 57 -13.62 10.74 3.32
CA ASN A 57 -12.69 9.64 3.57
C ASN A 57 -12.74 9.22 5.06
N ILE A 58 -12.81 7.92 5.33
CA ILE A 58 -12.77 7.36 6.67
C ILE A 58 -11.41 6.68 6.85
N VAL A 59 -10.60 7.30 7.71
CA VAL A 59 -9.25 6.79 8.01
C VAL A 59 -9.34 5.72 9.09
N VAL A 60 -8.72 4.58 8.83
CA VAL A 60 -8.54 3.52 9.83
C VAL A 60 -7.20 3.73 10.54
N SER A 61 -7.20 3.72 11.85
CA SER A 61 -6.02 3.95 12.69
C SER A 61 -6.14 3.31 14.08
N ASP A 62 -5.10 3.46 14.90
CA ASP A 62 -5.06 3.07 16.31
C ASP A 62 -6.24 3.60 17.13
N GLN A 63 -6.76 4.79 16.76
CA GLN A 63 -7.95 5.41 17.37
C GLN A 63 -9.26 4.92 16.75
N SER A 64 -9.19 4.02 15.78
CA SER A 64 -10.38 3.49 15.10
C SER A 64 -11.15 2.53 15.99
N GLY A 65 -12.46 2.71 16.02
CA GLY A 65 -13.40 1.74 16.57
C GLY A 65 -13.90 0.75 15.51
N GLN A 66 -14.71 -0.22 15.92
CA GLN A 66 -15.37 -1.15 15.00
C GLN A 66 -16.11 -0.46 13.85
N SER A 67 -16.73 0.70 14.12
CA SER A 67 -17.48 1.44 13.10
C SER A 67 -16.59 1.91 11.93
N ASN A 68 -15.34 2.31 12.21
CA ASN A 68 -14.39 2.70 11.17
C ASN A 68 -13.99 1.50 10.31
N ILE A 69 -13.68 0.37 10.95
CA ILE A 69 -13.36 -0.88 10.25
C ILE A 69 -14.52 -1.30 9.36
N MET A 70 -15.76 -1.33 9.90
CA MET A 70 -16.95 -1.68 9.14
C MET A 70 -17.16 -0.78 7.92
N SER A 71 -17.05 0.55 8.12
CA SER A 71 -17.14 1.49 7.01
C SER A 71 -16.12 1.23 5.91
N ARG A 72 -14.89 0.99 6.32
CA ARG A 72 -13.81 0.73 5.39
C ARG A 72 -14.01 -0.59 4.64
N LEU A 73 -14.46 -1.64 5.33
CA LEU A 73 -14.80 -2.92 4.72
C LEU A 73 -15.92 -2.77 3.68
N ASN A 74 -16.97 -2.01 4.01
CA ASN A 74 -18.06 -1.72 3.07
C ASN A 74 -17.56 -0.98 1.81
N LEU A 75 -16.63 -0.01 1.97
CA LEU A 75 -16.06 0.72 0.83
C LEU A 75 -15.27 -0.19 -0.13
N ILE A 76 -14.61 -1.24 0.39
CA ILE A 76 -13.90 -2.22 -0.43
C ILE A 76 -14.76 -3.43 -0.81
N GLY A 77 -16.08 -3.36 -0.56
CA GLY A 77 -17.05 -4.38 -0.96
C GLY A 77 -17.04 -5.65 -0.10
N ILE A 78 -16.48 -5.60 1.11
CA ILE A 78 -16.53 -6.70 2.07
C ILE A 78 -17.74 -6.47 3.00
N ASN A 79 -18.78 -7.28 2.82
CA ASN A 79 -19.99 -7.22 3.64
C ASN A 79 -19.90 -8.28 4.74
N VAL A 80 -19.74 -7.83 5.98
CA VAL A 80 -19.70 -8.70 7.17
C VAL A 80 -20.61 -8.12 8.24
N GLU A 81 -21.13 -8.98 9.09
CA GLU A 81 -21.91 -8.54 10.25
C GLU A 81 -21.00 -7.97 11.34
N LYS A 82 -21.49 -6.96 12.06
CA LYS A 82 -20.73 -6.31 13.14
C LYS A 82 -20.36 -7.28 14.27
N SER A 83 -21.10 -8.36 14.42
CA SER A 83 -20.89 -9.44 15.40
C SER A 83 -19.82 -10.44 14.99
N ASP A 84 -19.34 -10.41 13.73
CA ASP A 84 -18.32 -11.35 13.25
C ASP A 84 -17.01 -11.19 14.06
N PRO A 85 -16.50 -12.27 14.67
CA PRO A 85 -15.25 -12.21 15.45
C PRO A 85 -14.04 -11.78 14.62
N LYS A 86 -14.07 -11.95 13.30
CA LYS A 86 -13.01 -11.50 12.38
C LYS A 86 -12.85 -9.98 12.40
N ILE A 87 -13.93 -9.22 12.65
CA ILE A 87 -13.87 -7.76 12.78
C ILE A 87 -13.02 -7.35 13.97
N LYS A 88 -13.21 -8.00 15.11
CA LYS A 88 -12.40 -7.74 16.30
C LYS A 88 -10.92 -8.06 16.03
N LYS A 89 -10.66 -9.21 15.43
CA LYS A 89 -9.30 -9.63 15.07
C LYS A 89 -8.65 -8.64 14.08
N LEU A 90 -9.39 -8.17 13.08
CA LEU A 90 -8.89 -7.16 12.14
C LEU A 90 -8.56 -5.84 12.84
N LEU A 91 -9.41 -5.40 13.76
CA LEU A 91 -9.18 -4.18 14.54
C LEU A 91 -7.92 -4.30 15.41
N GLU A 92 -7.73 -5.43 16.07
CA GLU A 92 -6.53 -5.72 16.86
C GLU A 92 -5.28 -5.72 15.97
N GLU A 93 -5.29 -6.44 14.85
CA GLU A 93 -4.18 -6.49 13.90
C GLU A 93 -3.83 -5.11 13.31
N VAL A 94 -4.83 -4.27 12.99
CA VAL A 94 -4.60 -2.91 12.53
C VAL A 94 -3.89 -2.09 13.60
N LYS A 95 -4.34 -2.16 14.86
CA LYS A 95 -3.73 -1.44 15.98
C LYS A 95 -2.29 -1.88 16.23
N ASP A 96 -2.05 -3.18 16.24
CA ASP A 96 -0.71 -3.74 16.43
C ASP A 96 0.24 -3.31 15.31
N ARG A 97 -0.23 -3.33 14.07
CA ARG A 97 0.56 -2.85 12.93
C ARG A 97 0.82 -1.35 13.00
N GLU A 98 -0.17 -0.55 13.36
CA GLU A 98 0.04 0.90 13.50
C GLU A 98 0.99 1.23 14.65
N PHE A 99 0.95 0.47 15.74
CA PHE A 99 1.88 0.61 16.83
C PHE A 99 3.35 0.42 16.40
N ILE A 100 3.60 -0.54 15.50
CA ILE A 100 4.95 -0.76 14.93
C ILE A 100 5.26 0.16 13.74
N GLY A 101 4.35 1.06 13.38
CA GLY A 101 4.64 2.12 12.40
C GLY A 101 3.88 2.07 11.08
N TYR A 102 2.98 1.11 10.85
CA TYR A 102 2.10 1.15 9.67
C TYR A 102 1.17 2.37 9.72
N SER A 103 0.68 2.79 8.57
CA SER A 103 -0.39 3.78 8.46
C SER A 103 -1.20 3.49 7.20
N TYR A 104 -2.42 3.10 7.40
CA TYR A 104 -3.33 2.77 6.30
C TYR A 104 -4.02 4.00 5.69
N ASP A 105 -3.70 5.21 6.18
CA ASP A 105 -4.11 6.46 5.55
C ASP A 105 -3.36 6.64 4.22
N GLY A 106 -4.08 6.46 3.11
CA GLY A 106 -3.53 6.49 1.76
C GLY A 106 -2.79 5.21 1.34
N ALA A 107 -2.92 4.10 2.09
CA ALA A 107 -2.40 2.78 1.72
C ALA A 107 -3.55 1.77 1.61
N ASP A 108 -4.53 2.09 0.79
CA ASP A 108 -5.79 1.36 0.67
C ASP A 108 -5.59 -0.09 0.22
N ALA A 109 -4.64 -0.33 -0.67
CA ALA A 109 -4.34 -1.67 -1.15
C ALA A 109 -3.79 -2.57 -0.04
N SER A 110 -2.86 -2.08 0.80
CA SER A 110 -2.36 -2.87 1.93
C SER A 110 -3.44 -3.12 2.97
N PHE A 111 -4.36 -2.18 3.20
CA PHE A 111 -5.49 -2.42 4.09
C PHE A 111 -6.45 -3.47 3.51
N GLU A 112 -6.79 -3.38 2.22
CA GLU A 112 -7.66 -4.34 1.55
C GLU A 112 -7.05 -5.75 1.58
N LEU A 113 -5.76 -5.89 1.29
CA LEU A 113 -5.06 -7.17 1.39
C LEU A 113 -5.10 -7.75 2.80
N LEU A 114 -4.83 -6.92 3.82
CA LEU A 114 -4.90 -7.35 5.22
C LEU A 114 -6.29 -7.86 5.57
N ALA A 115 -7.33 -7.08 5.25
CA ALA A 115 -8.70 -7.44 5.54
C ALA A 115 -9.10 -8.76 4.86
N ARG A 116 -8.84 -8.88 3.55
CA ARG A 116 -9.20 -10.08 2.78
C ARG A 116 -8.42 -11.32 3.20
N ARG A 117 -7.14 -11.17 3.57
CA ARG A 117 -6.33 -12.29 4.12
C ARG A 117 -6.93 -12.80 5.43
N LEU A 118 -7.35 -11.90 6.33
CA LEU A 118 -8.01 -12.28 7.58
C LEU A 118 -9.40 -12.89 7.37
N MET A 119 -10.13 -12.46 6.34
CA MET A 119 -11.41 -13.07 5.96
C MET A 119 -11.23 -14.42 5.25
N GLY A 120 -10.03 -14.76 4.80
CA GLY A 120 -9.74 -15.98 4.02
C GLY A 120 -10.21 -15.88 2.56
N GLU A 121 -10.35 -14.67 2.03
CA GLU A 121 -10.82 -14.40 0.67
C GLU A 121 -9.69 -14.37 -0.36
N ILE A 122 -8.45 -14.09 0.09
CA ILE A 122 -7.29 -14.00 -0.79
C ILE A 122 -6.41 -15.23 -0.61
N PRO A 123 -6.11 -15.96 -1.68
CA PRO A 123 -5.11 -17.00 -1.66
C PRO A 123 -3.71 -16.40 -1.49
N ARG A 124 -2.74 -17.21 -1.15
CA ARG A 124 -1.34 -16.85 -1.27
C ARG A 124 -0.96 -16.93 -2.75
N TYR A 125 -0.39 -15.86 -3.31
CA TYR A 125 0.05 -15.86 -4.70
C TYR A 125 1.54 -16.18 -4.83
N ILE A 126 2.37 -15.36 -4.19
CA ILE A 126 3.82 -15.50 -4.23
C ILE A 126 4.36 -15.56 -2.80
N SER A 127 5.14 -16.56 -2.49
CA SER A 127 5.90 -16.61 -1.25
C SER A 127 7.33 -16.20 -1.53
N ILE A 128 7.91 -15.44 -0.61
CA ILE A 128 9.31 -15.05 -0.68
C ILE A 128 10.02 -15.71 0.48
N ASN A 129 10.93 -16.61 0.14
CA ASN A 129 11.62 -17.42 1.12
C ASN A 129 12.93 -16.76 1.57
N GLU A 130 13.64 -16.15 0.61
CA GLU A 130 14.97 -15.61 0.84
C GLU A 130 15.27 -14.49 -0.14
N TYR A 131 16.01 -13.47 0.30
CA TYR A 131 16.60 -12.48 -0.59
C TYR A 131 17.96 -12.02 -0.07
N ASP A 132 18.83 -11.64 -1.00
CA ASP A 132 20.13 -11.04 -0.75
C ASP A 132 20.26 -9.76 -1.57
N VAL A 133 20.81 -8.70 -0.98
CA VAL A 133 21.07 -7.46 -1.69
C VAL A 133 22.47 -6.97 -1.33
N SER A 134 23.30 -6.79 -2.34
CA SER A 134 24.64 -6.28 -2.20
C SER A 134 24.86 -4.97 -2.96
N VAL A 135 25.64 -4.07 -2.39
CA VAL A 135 26.04 -2.82 -3.02
C VAL A 135 27.53 -2.86 -3.24
N LYS A 136 27.97 -2.63 -4.47
CA LYS A 136 29.40 -2.58 -4.83
C LYS A 136 29.71 -1.19 -5.36
N LYS A 137 30.80 -0.61 -4.84
CA LYS A 137 31.43 0.58 -5.40
C LYS A 137 32.75 0.14 -6.03
N ASP A 138 32.94 0.46 -7.29
CA ASP A 138 34.16 0.16 -8.01
C ASP A 138 35.27 1.22 -7.78
N ASN A 139 36.46 1.01 -8.37
CA ASN A 139 37.57 1.93 -8.26
C ASN A 139 37.34 3.25 -9.01
N ALA A 140 36.42 3.30 -9.96
CA ALA A 140 36.00 4.51 -10.68
C ALA A 140 34.98 5.32 -9.91
N GLY A 141 34.45 4.78 -8.78
CA GLY A 141 33.45 5.41 -7.95
C GLY A 141 32.02 5.08 -8.35
N GLU A 142 31.79 4.25 -9.36
CA GLU A 142 30.48 3.77 -9.73
C GLU A 142 29.89 2.86 -8.65
N ILE A 143 28.61 3.06 -8.34
CA ILE A 143 27.86 2.27 -7.37
C ILE A 143 26.81 1.46 -8.12
N ILE A 144 26.89 0.14 -7.99
CA ILE A 144 25.92 -0.80 -8.56
C ILE A 144 25.40 -1.70 -7.45
N SER A 145 24.10 -1.88 -7.42
CA SER A 145 23.42 -2.82 -6.52
C SER A 145 23.01 -4.07 -7.26
N TYR A 146 23.15 -5.20 -6.59
CA TYR A 146 22.73 -6.51 -7.08
C TYR A 146 21.73 -7.09 -6.09
N ALA A 147 20.67 -7.68 -6.59
CA ALA A 147 19.69 -8.38 -5.77
C ALA A 147 19.45 -9.80 -6.29
N LYS A 148 19.25 -10.72 -5.36
CA LYS A 148 18.76 -12.06 -5.60
C LYS A 148 17.57 -12.29 -4.70
N ALA A 149 16.49 -12.87 -5.23
CA ALA A 149 15.33 -13.25 -4.45
C ALA A 149 14.88 -14.66 -4.85
N GLN A 150 14.62 -15.50 -3.86
CA GLN A 150 14.01 -16.81 -4.08
C GLN A 150 12.51 -16.70 -3.82
N LEU A 151 11.76 -16.73 -4.90
CA LEU A 151 10.29 -16.74 -4.89
C LEU A 151 9.80 -18.18 -4.95
N GLU A 152 8.57 -18.40 -4.46
CA GLU A 152 7.91 -19.68 -4.57
C GLU A 152 6.48 -19.48 -5.09
N VAL A 153 6.14 -20.24 -6.14
CA VAL A 153 4.81 -20.30 -6.75
C VAL A 153 4.46 -21.75 -7.00
N ASP A 154 3.34 -22.21 -6.50
CA ASP A 154 2.88 -23.61 -6.61
C ASP A 154 3.95 -24.64 -6.17
N GLY A 155 4.67 -24.35 -5.07
CA GLY A 155 5.75 -25.20 -4.56
C GLY A 155 7.06 -25.12 -5.35
N ASN A 156 7.10 -24.42 -6.49
CA ASN A 156 8.29 -24.28 -7.31
C ASN A 156 9.11 -23.05 -6.86
N LYS A 157 10.37 -23.30 -6.54
CA LYS A 157 11.33 -22.24 -6.19
C LYS A 157 11.92 -21.59 -7.45
N ILE A 158 11.85 -20.29 -7.52
CA ILE A 158 12.27 -19.48 -8.67
C ILE A 158 13.31 -18.50 -8.19
N LEU A 159 14.54 -18.60 -8.71
CA LEU A 159 15.59 -17.64 -8.44
C LEU A 159 15.45 -16.45 -9.41
N CYS A 160 15.29 -15.28 -8.82
CA CYS A 160 15.21 -13.99 -9.52
C CYS A 160 16.46 -13.17 -9.20
N GLU A 161 17.12 -12.65 -10.22
CA GLU A 161 18.32 -11.82 -10.08
C GLU A 161 18.13 -10.51 -10.84
N GLY A 162 18.63 -9.42 -10.26
CA GLY A 162 18.52 -8.09 -10.87
C GLY A 162 19.66 -7.16 -10.46
N LYS A 163 19.85 -6.11 -11.25
CA LYS A 163 20.80 -5.03 -11.01
C LYS A 163 20.05 -3.70 -10.94
N GLY A 164 20.60 -2.75 -10.22
CA GLY A 164 20.00 -1.42 -10.14
C GLY A 164 20.97 -0.36 -9.58
N ASN A 165 20.54 0.88 -9.65
CA ASN A 165 21.30 2.03 -9.14
C ASN A 165 21.29 2.09 -7.61
N GLY A 166 20.41 1.32 -6.98
CA GLY A 166 20.30 1.20 -5.53
C GLY A 166 19.66 -0.12 -5.13
N PRO A 167 19.73 -0.51 -3.83
CA PRO A 167 19.30 -1.82 -3.35
C PRO A 167 17.84 -2.12 -3.65
N VAL A 168 16.95 -1.13 -3.49
CA VAL A 168 15.51 -1.30 -3.75
C VAL A 168 15.22 -1.43 -5.24
N ASN A 169 15.90 -0.63 -6.07
CA ASN A 169 15.76 -0.73 -7.52
C ASN A 169 16.31 -2.06 -8.06
N ALA A 170 17.41 -2.57 -7.50
CA ALA A 170 17.92 -3.89 -7.86
C ALA A 170 16.92 -5.01 -7.51
N LEU A 171 16.25 -4.89 -6.37
CA LEU A 171 15.26 -5.86 -5.92
C LEU A 171 13.98 -5.80 -6.77
N ASP A 172 13.50 -4.61 -7.09
CA ASP A 172 12.37 -4.41 -8.00
C ASP A 172 12.67 -4.99 -9.40
N ASN A 173 13.86 -4.72 -9.94
CA ASN A 173 14.32 -5.28 -11.20
C ASN A 173 14.47 -6.81 -11.13
N ALA A 174 14.97 -7.36 -10.03
CA ALA A 174 15.05 -8.80 -9.85
C ALA A 174 13.69 -9.47 -10.02
N ILE A 175 12.62 -8.88 -9.51
CA ILE A 175 11.26 -9.40 -9.67
C ILE A 175 10.77 -9.16 -11.11
N ARG A 176 10.84 -7.94 -11.62
CA ARG A 176 10.26 -7.55 -12.92
C ARG A 176 10.93 -8.23 -14.11
N GLU A 177 12.27 -8.27 -14.13
CA GLU A 177 13.00 -8.92 -15.22
C GLU A 177 12.81 -10.43 -15.26
N ASN A 178 12.37 -11.00 -14.15
CA ASN A 178 12.13 -12.44 -14.02
C ASN A 178 10.64 -12.81 -13.94
N VAL A 179 9.72 -11.85 -14.16
CA VAL A 179 8.28 -12.11 -14.19
C VAL A 179 7.91 -13.27 -15.12
N ASN A 180 8.59 -13.39 -16.28
CA ASN A 180 8.36 -14.50 -17.21
C ASN A 180 8.66 -15.88 -16.59
N LYS A 181 9.53 -15.95 -15.60
CA LYS A 181 9.83 -17.20 -14.87
C LYS A 181 8.68 -17.58 -13.90
N LEU A 182 7.84 -16.61 -13.54
CA LEU A 182 6.67 -16.84 -12.71
C LEU A 182 5.50 -17.48 -13.48
N ALA A 183 5.72 -17.96 -14.69
CA ALA A 183 4.82 -18.65 -15.62
C ALA A 183 3.32 -18.30 -15.44
N LYS A 184 2.72 -18.79 -14.35
CA LYS A 184 1.31 -18.59 -13.98
C LYS A 184 0.91 -17.13 -13.85
N TYR A 185 1.81 -16.24 -13.40
CA TYR A 185 1.53 -14.84 -13.10
C TYR A 185 2.16 -13.86 -14.09
N SER A 186 2.94 -14.31 -15.05
CA SER A 186 3.66 -13.44 -15.99
C SER A 186 2.74 -12.48 -16.73
N GLU A 187 1.61 -12.98 -17.24
CA GLU A 187 0.64 -12.16 -17.99
C GLU A 187 -0.05 -11.09 -17.12
N TYR A 188 -0.26 -11.39 -15.84
CA TYR A 188 -0.89 -10.45 -14.89
C TYR A 188 0.07 -9.34 -14.44
N LEU A 189 1.35 -9.63 -14.38
CA LEU A 189 2.36 -8.73 -13.80
C LEU A 189 3.15 -7.92 -14.83
N LYS A 190 3.06 -8.26 -16.13
CA LYS A 190 3.85 -7.64 -17.20
C LYS A 190 3.63 -6.13 -17.37
N ASP A 191 2.45 -5.63 -17.00
CA ASP A 191 2.06 -4.23 -17.12
C ASP A 191 2.14 -3.44 -15.81
N LEU A 192 2.53 -4.10 -14.72
CA LEU A 192 2.72 -3.47 -13.42
C LEU A 192 3.92 -2.51 -13.47
N ARG A 193 3.73 -1.28 -13.01
CA ARG A 193 4.77 -0.25 -12.94
C ARG A 193 4.76 0.42 -11.56
N LEU A 194 5.94 0.66 -11.03
CA LEU A 194 6.14 1.52 -9.87
C LEU A 194 6.14 2.98 -10.35
N VAL A 195 5.25 3.80 -9.78
CA VAL A 195 5.08 5.23 -10.12
C VAL A 195 5.81 6.11 -9.13
N ASP A 196 5.69 5.81 -7.84
CA ASP A 196 6.28 6.61 -6.78
C ASP A 196 6.76 5.72 -5.63
N TYR A 197 7.83 6.18 -4.97
CA TYR A 197 8.48 5.51 -3.88
C TYR A 197 8.85 6.53 -2.81
N LYS A 198 8.23 6.42 -1.63
CA LYS A 198 8.45 7.33 -0.51
C LYS A 198 8.94 6.58 0.72
N VAL A 199 9.96 7.12 1.35
CA VAL A 199 10.53 6.61 2.60
C VAL A 199 10.31 7.62 3.71
N ARG A 200 9.84 7.13 4.86
CA ARG A 200 9.70 7.94 6.06
C ARG A 200 10.33 7.22 7.25
N ILE A 201 11.25 7.90 7.91
CA ILE A 201 11.82 7.47 9.19
C ILE A 201 10.86 7.91 10.29
N LEU A 202 10.45 7.00 11.16
CA LEU A 202 9.39 7.25 12.15
C LEU A 202 9.92 7.69 13.50
N ASN A 203 11.11 7.27 13.86
CA ASN A 203 11.79 7.58 15.13
C ASN A 203 13.26 7.90 14.88
N THR A 204 13.94 8.41 15.89
CA THR A 204 15.35 8.82 15.79
C THR A 204 16.31 7.67 16.15
N GLY A 205 17.53 7.73 15.61
CA GLY A 205 18.60 6.77 15.88
C GLY A 205 18.91 5.84 14.72
N THR A 206 19.93 5.02 14.87
CA THR A 206 20.39 4.07 13.85
C THR A 206 19.47 2.84 13.71
N GLU A 207 18.64 2.58 14.72
CA GLU A 207 17.64 1.51 14.75
C GLU A 207 16.22 2.04 14.44
N ALA A 208 16.15 3.21 13.81
CA ALA A 208 14.90 3.87 13.49
C ALA A 208 14.03 3.00 12.55
N VAL A 209 12.76 2.88 12.91
CA VAL A 209 11.79 2.18 12.07
C VAL A 209 11.54 3.00 10.80
N THR A 210 11.62 2.33 9.67
CA THR A 210 11.38 2.92 8.35
C THR A 210 10.03 2.46 7.81
N ARG A 211 9.23 3.42 7.36
CA ARG A 211 8.02 3.18 6.60
C ARG A 211 8.28 3.48 5.14
N VAL A 212 7.98 2.53 4.28
CA VAL A 212 8.03 2.68 2.82
C VAL A 212 6.62 2.66 2.28
N SER A 213 6.29 3.62 1.42
CA SER A 213 5.05 3.66 0.67
C SER A 213 5.37 3.61 -0.82
N ILE A 214 4.70 2.72 -1.54
CA ILE A 214 4.85 2.52 -2.97
C ILE A 214 3.51 2.82 -3.65
N GLU A 215 3.56 3.67 -4.68
CA GLU A 215 2.47 3.83 -5.64
C GLU A 215 2.79 2.99 -6.86
N SER A 216 1.86 2.14 -7.24
CA SER A 216 1.94 1.31 -8.44
C SER A 216 0.76 1.59 -9.35
N THR A 217 0.95 1.31 -10.64
CA THR A 217 -0.08 1.43 -11.67
C THR A 217 0.00 0.28 -12.66
N ASP A 218 -1.02 0.13 -13.47
CA ASP A 218 -1.10 -0.84 -14.56
C ASP A 218 -1.50 -0.18 -15.88
N SER A 219 -1.60 -0.97 -16.93
CA SER A 219 -2.02 -0.50 -18.27
C SER A 219 -3.45 0.04 -18.32
N LYS A 220 -4.28 -0.27 -17.33
CA LYS A 220 -5.65 0.26 -17.19
C LYS A 220 -5.68 1.64 -16.55
N GLY A 221 -4.51 2.17 -16.14
CA GLY A 221 -4.38 3.47 -15.47
C GLY A 221 -4.91 3.48 -14.04
N VAL A 222 -5.07 2.33 -13.42
CA VAL A 222 -5.48 2.21 -12.01
C VAL A 222 -4.24 2.35 -11.14
N ASN A 223 -4.28 3.28 -10.18
CA ASN A 223 -3.21 3.45 -9.20
C ASN A 223 -3.62 2.82 -7.86
N TRP A 224 -2.65 2.23 -7.17
CA TRP A 224 -2.83 1.74 -5.81
C TRP A 224 -1.59 1.96 -4.96
N PHE A 225 -1.81 2.05 -3.66
CA PHE A 225 -0.76 2.35 -2.69
C PHE A 225 -0.58 1.19 -1.72
N THR A 226 0.67 0.77 -1.56
CA THR A 226 1.07 -0.27 -0.61
C THR A 226 2.13 0.25 0.35
N ILE A 227 2.24 -0.41 1.50
CA ILE A 227 3.08 0.04 2.60
C ILE A 227 3.82 -1.13 3.23
N GLY A 228 5.09 -0.90 3.54
CA GLY A 228 5.91 -1.81 4.34
C GLY A 228 6.61 -1.08 5.47
N VAL A 229 6.80 -1.76 6.58
CA VAL A 229 7.45 -1.22 7.77
C VAL A 229 8.47 -2.20 8.30
N SER A 230 9.67 -1.69 8.58
CA SER A 230 10.77 -2.45 9.17
C SER A 230 11.86 -1.49 9.67
N PRO A 231 12.69 -1.87 10.66
CA PRO A 231 13.95 -1.18 10.93
C PRO A 231 14.91 -1.23 9.74
N ASN A 232 14.81 -2.22 8.87
CA ASN A 232 15.60 -2.33 7.65
C ASN A 232 14.80 -1.78 6.45
N ILE A 233 15.34 -0.73 5.81
CA ILE A 233 14.70 -0.07 4.66
C ILE A 233 14.48 -1.04 3.48
N ILE A 234 15.37 -2.00 3.27
CA ILE A 234 15.26 -2.98 2.18
C ILE A 234 14.09 -3.91 2.46
N ASP A 235 13.98 -4.40 3.70
CA ASP A 235 12.86 -5.24 4.13
C ASP A 235 11.52 -4.49 4.08
N ALA A 236 11.48 -3.23 4.53
CA ALA A 236 10.30 -2.38 4.42
C ALA A 236 9.87 -2.20 2.96
N SER A 237 10.82 -1.94 2.07
CA SER A 237 10.57 -1.78 0.63
C SER A 237 10.05 -3.08 0.02
N PHE A 238 10.65 -4.19 0.40
CA PHE A 238 10.30 -5.50 -0.10
C PHE A 238 8.87 -5.91 0.29
N LYS A 239 8.48 -5.68 1.55
CA LYS A 239 7.10 -5.89 2.01
C LYS A 239 6.09 -5.08 1.19
N ALA A 240 6.40 -3.82 0.92
CA ALA A 240 5.52 -2.97 0.11
C ALA A 240 5.44 -3.43 -1.36
N LEU A 241 6.56 -3.86 -1.96
CA LEU A 241 6.62 -4.42 -3.31
C LEU A 241 5.78 -5.71 -3.42
N VAL A 242 5.93 -6.62 -2.47
CA VAL A 242 5.16 -7.89 -2.45
C VAL A 242 3.68 -7.63 -2.34
N ASP A 243 3.27 -6.74 -1.43
CA ASP A 243 1.87 -6.35 -1.33
C ASP A 243 1.37 -5.72 -2.65
N SER A 244 2.21 -4.98 -3.38
CA SER A 244 1.83 -4.43 -4.68
C SER A 244 1.59 -5.52 -5.74
N LEU A 245 2.44 -6.56 -5.78
CA LEU A 245 2.26 -7.71 -6.65
C LEU A 245 0.99 -8.49 -6.30
N ASP A 246 0.81 -8.82 -5.03
CA ASP A 246 -0.36 -9.55 -4.54
C ASP A 246 -1.67 -8.79 -4.81
N TYR A 247 -1.64 -7.45 -4.65
CA TYR A 247 -2.80 -6.63 -4.95
C TYR A 247 -3.17 -6.64 -6.43
N LYS A 248 -2.18 -6.54 -7.32
CA LYS A 248 -2.39 -6.67 -8.78
C LYS A 248 -2.99 -8.02 -9.13
N LEU A 249 -2.41 -9.11 -8.62
CA LEU A 249 -2.90 -10.46 -8.87
C LEU A 249 -4.33 -10.65 -8.35
N PHE A 250 -4.63 -10.14 -7.18
CA PHE A 250 -5.97 -10.16 -6.62
C PHE A 250 -6.96 -9.36 -7.50
N LYS A 251 -6.65 -8.12 -7.88
CA LYS A 251 -7.52 -7.26 -8.69
C LYS A 251 -7.81 -7.85 -10.06
N ASP A 252 -6.85 -8.51 -10.66
CA ASP A 252 -7.01 -9.18 -11.95
C ASP A 252 -7.56 -10.61 -11.82
N LYS A 253 -7.97 -11.03 -10.60
CA LYS A 253 -8.54 -12.34 -10.31
C LYS A 253 -7.64 -13.50 -10.75
N ALA A 254 -6.34 -13.35 -10.55
CA ALA A 254 -5.38 -14.41 -10.81
C ALA A 254 -5.70 -15.65 -9.93
N PRO A 255 -5.48 -16.86 -10.43
CA PRO A 255 -5.67 -18.06 -9.62
C PRO A 255 -4.64 -18.10 -8.48
N GLY A 256 -5.06 -18.54 -7.29
CA GLY A 256 -4.15 -18.68 -6.15
C GLY A 256 -3.01 -19.67 -6.40
N SER A 257 -1.92 -19.56 -5.66
CA SER A 257 -0.90 -20.59 -5.55
C SER A 257 -1.46 -21.80 -4.78
N LEU A 258 -1.07 -22.99 -5.16
CA LEU A 258 -1.45 -24.25 -4.52
C LEU A 258 -0.66 -24.49 -3.23
#